data_16bf7f035107d6abd4037b67749db156
#
_entry.id   16bf7f035107d6abd4037b67749db156
#
_cell.length_a   1.000
_cell.length_b   1.000
_cell.length_c   1.000
_cell.angle_alpha   90.00
_cell.angle_beta   90.00
_cell.angle_gamma   90.00
#
_symmetry.space_group_name_H-M   'P 1'
#
loop_
_entity.id
_entity.type
_entity.pdbx_description
1 polymer ?
#
loop_
_entity_poly.entity_id
_entity_poly.type
_entity_poly.pdbx_seq_one_letter_code
_entity_poly.pdbx_strand_id
1 'polypeptide(L)'
;MKKKIFVTLVSVLLVAGMLTACGGGSNDSGKTEFRSLYSSDVTTLNYLNTTLTGDMGIPANTQEWLIQYDSTGHIQPALAEKWETSKDGKTWTFKLRKGVKWYNSAHEEMGEVKAQDFVNSAEYALKCDAAAAYMFPSAKIKNADAGAEALLNGTVNWKDVGIKAKDDYTLVFTLDSECPYFLSCLTYGCFAPASSDMLKQLGDWDKRDKWTAEDWNKFSEALDGVTADQLWYCGAYYLSEYSAGEKYVMQKNPDYFEADQVYIETITDTYNAEAATLSGEMYKRGELEQATITSTMAKSWSQDEKTKDLFHPTRVTPDYSYFFSFQFDPKFDEKYEPENWKLAVNNENFRKSIFYGINRVGAKKISNESNADALILNTITPANFVSADGTDYTQQKVFKDLAVNKDGADAYFNEDKAKEFAAKAKKELQASGAKLPVKVVMVYNPAVADWDSECTYIKKQLEGLLGTDYIDVVVEQGPTQSFLTNIRKSNKFGFMKCNYGCDYADPLTYADPFGKDNSYGREYASTDSSTKAIMDEYYKQIETANKITDPNKLAERYEAFAKAEAILIEHAMVVPYGLDAGYTASYLDPFEGAYAPYGVASLRYKGMHILEKPLNTEEFNKKLKVWEKELTEEK
;
A
#
# COMPACT_ATOMS: atom_id res chain seq x y z
N MET A 1 -63.33 -36.02 46.47
CA MET A 1 -63.25 -35.65 45.03
C MET A 1 -61.84 -35.23 44.73
N LYS A 2 -61.06 -36.10 44.03
CA LYS A 2 -59.64 -35.91 43.69
C LYS A 2 -59.56 -35.48 42.25
N LYS A 3 -59.02 -34.26 41.98
CA LYS A 3 -58.68 -33.86 40.61
C LYS A 3 -57.28 -34.29 40.34
N LYS A 4 -57.09 -35.10 39.30
CA LYS A 4 -55.80 -35.51 38.72
C LYS A 4 -55.32 -34.41 37.80
N ILE A 5 -54.06 -33.97 38.00
CA ILE A 5 -53.31 -33.09 37.10
C ILE A 5 -52.58 -34.00 36.12
N PHE A 6 -52.86 -33.83 34.82
CA PHE A 6 -52.12 -34.45 33.72
C PHE A 6 -50.94 -33.54 33.38
N VAL A 7 -49.73 -34.05 33.54
CA VAL A 7 -48.52 -33.44 33.03
C VAL A 7 -48.23 -34.05 31.67
N THR A 8 -48.33 -33.27 30.62
CA THR A 8 -47.97 -33.68 29.27
C THR A 8 -46.50 -33.37 29.03
N LEU A 9 -45.65 -34.41 28.93
CA LEU A 9 -44.30 -34.31 28.45
C LEU A 9 -44.33 -34.15 26.91
N VAL A 10 -43.84 -33.02 26.44
CA VAL A 10 -43.55 -32.82 25.02
C VAL A 10 -42.10 -33.23 24.78
N SER A 11 -41.94 -34.38 24.10
CA SER A 11 -40.66 -34.87 23.60
C SER A 11 -40.32 -34.12 22.32
N VAL A 12 -39.29 -33.29 22.37
CA VAL A 12 -38.70 -32.69 21.16
C VAL A 12 -37.75 -33.71 20.56
N LEU A 13 -38.13 -34.30 19.44
CA LEU A 13 -37.23 -35.07 18.59
C LEU A 13 -36.33 -34.11 17.83
N LEU A 14 -35.03 -34.11 18.16
CA LEU A 14 -33.97 -33.55 17.35
C LEU A 14 -33.75 -34.45 16.13
N VAL A 15 -34.18 -34.00 14.97
CA VAL A 15 -33.78 -34.59 13.69
C VAL A 15 -32.43 -34.03 13.32
N ALA A 16 -31.37 -34.80 13.57
CA ALA A 16 -30.06 -34.53 13.03
C ALA A 16 -30.06 -34.83 11.52
N GLY A 17 -30.18 -33.80 10.71
CA GLY A 17 -29.93 -33.86 9.28
C GLY A 17 -28.43 -33.89 9.02
N MET A 18 -27.90 -35.07 8.66
CA MET A 18 -26.56 -35.17 8.12
C MET A 18 -26.54 -34.58 6.71
N LEU A 19 -26.02 -33.40 6.59
CA LEU A 19 -25.51 -32.87 5.32
C LEU A 19 -24.04 -33.28 5.19
N THR A 20 -23.80 -34.34 4.46
CA THR A 20 -22.47 -34.66 3.94
C THR A 20 -22.15 -33.68 2.82
N ALA A 21 -21.48 -32.57 3.19
CA ALA A 21 -20.75 -31.77 2.24
C ALA A 21 -19.31 -32.32 2.16
N CYS A 22 -18.93 -32.79 1.00
CA CYS A 22 -17.52 -33.01 0.67
C CYS A 22 -16.85 -31.64 0.57
N GLY A 23 -15.95 -31.36 1.50
CA GLY A 23 -15.09 -30.19 1.52
C GLY A 23 -13.93 -30.49 2.44
N GLY A 24 -12.71 -30.20 2.02
CA GLY A 24 -11.50 -30.41 2.82
C GLY A 24 -11.69 -29.82 4.22
N GLY A 25 -11.18 -30.54 5.22
CA GLY A 25 -11.34 -30.15 6.62
C GLY A 25 -10.83 -28.74 6.86
N SER A 26 -11.72 -27.83 7.22
CA SER A 26 -11.37 -26.52 7.73
C SER A 26 -10.74 -26.73 9.11
N ASN A 27 -9.49 -26.26 9.30
CA ASN A 27 -8.84 -26.17 10.60
C ASN A 27 -9.39 -24.98 11.41
N ASP A 28 -10.67 -24.65 11.27
CA ASP A 28 -11.33 -23.58 11.99
C ASP A 28 -11.37 -23.88 13.50
N SER A 29 -10.87 -22.96 14.31
CA SER A 29 -10.82 -23.08 15.77
C SER A 29 -12.18 -22.86 16.46
N GLY A 30 -13.16 -22.30 15.75
CA GLY A 30 -14.39 -21.76 16.33
C GLY A 30 -14.17 -20.51 17.19
N LYS A 31 -12.95 -19.95 17.23
CA LYS A 31 -12.68 -18.63 17.83
C LYS A 31 -13.17 -17.54 16.90
N THR A 32 -13.73 -16.49 17.48
CA THR A 32 -14.31 -15.35 16.74
C THR A 32 -13.69 -14.01 17.12
N GLU A 33 -12.70 -13.99 18.02
CA GLU A 33 -11.96 -12.80 18.44
C GLU A 33 -10.53 -12.84 17.92
N PHE A 34 -10.11 -11.80 17.22
CA PHE A 34 -8.76 -11.61 16.71
C PHE A 34 -8.12 -10.38 17.36
N ARG A 35 -6.91 -10.54 17.88
CA ARG A 35 -6.14 -9.48 18.56
C ARG A 35 -4.75 -9.37 17.95
N SER A 36 -4.35 -8.14 17.65
CA SER A 36 -3.00 -7.85 17.15
C SER A 36 -2.44 -6.54 17.72
N LEU A 37 -1.17 -6.24 17.41
CA LEU A 37 -0.54 -4.96 17.71
C LEU A 37 -0.23 -4.22 16.42
N TYR A 38 -0.33 -2.90 16.47
CA TYR A 38 0.18 -2.01 15.42
C TYR A 38 1.17 -0.98 16.01
N SER A 39 2.17 -0.58 15.21
CA SER A 39 3.24 0.35 15.64
C SER A 39 3.15 1.71 14.98
N SER A 40 2.39 1.83 13.89
CA SER A 40 2.18 3.10 13.18
C SER A 40 0.81 3.64 13.56
N ASP A 41 0.77 4.80 14.23
CA ASP A 41 -0.50 5.37 14.68
C ASP A 41 -1.42 5.71 13.50
N VAL A 42 -2.74 5.56 13.74
CA VAL A 42 -3.78 6.04 12.82
C VAL A 42 -3.82 7.55 12.93
N THR A 43 -3.52 8.24 11.83
CA THR A 43 -3.38 9.71 11.82
C THR A 43 -4.71 10.42 11.61
N THR A 44 -5.67 9.77 10.94
CA THR A 44 -7.02 10.28 10.69
C THR A 44 -8.01 9.14 10.47
N LEU A 45 -9.26 9.36 10.82
CA LEU A 45 -10.39 8.51 10.43
C LEU A 45 -11.04 8.97 9.10
N ASN A 46 -10.59 10.09 8.53
CA ASN A 46 -11.06 10.58 7.24
C ASN A 46 -10.43 9.77 6.09
N TYR A 47 -11.05 8.66 5.74
CA TYR A 47 -10.61 7.76 4.68
C TYR A 47 -10.59 8.38 3.27
N LEU A 48 -11.22 9.55 3.09
CA LEU A 48 -11.23 10.29 1.83
C LEU A 48 -10.00 11.21 1.66
N ASN A 49 -9.25 11.48 2.75
CA ASN A 49 -8.15 12.43 2.78
C ASN A 49 -6.85 11.80 3.31
N THR A 50 -6.57 10.56 2.98
CA THR A 50 -5.31 9.92 3.35
C THR A 50 -4.76 9.04 2.24
N THR A 51 -3.43 8.92 2.20
CA THR A 51 -2.67 7.99 1.35
C THR A 51 -1.84 7.03 2.20
N LEU A 52 -2.02 7.05 3.52
CA LEU A 52 -1.24 6.22 4.44
C LEU A 52 -1.91 4.86 4.64
N THR A 53 -1.19 3.78 4.36
CA THR A 53 -1.69 2.42 4.57
C THR A 53 -2.13 2.17 6.01
N GLY A 54 -1.44 2.78 7.00
CA GLY A 54 -1.80 2.69 8.41
C GLY A 54 -3.21 3.22 8.73
N ASP A 55 -3.68 4.25 7.99
CA ASP A 55 -5.02 4.79 8.16
C ASP A 55 -6.08 3.93 7.45
N MET A 56 -5.69 3.08 6.48
CA MET A 56 -6.62 2.30 5.66
C MET A 56 -7.09 1.01 6.31
N GLY A 57 -6.44 0.51 7.36
CA GLY A 57 -6.83 -0.73 8.04
C GLY A 57 -8.28 -0.71 8.56
N ILE A 58 -8.72 0.40 9.13
CA ILE A 58 -10.10 0.59 9.61
C ILE A 58 -11.08 0.68 8.44
N PRO A 59 -10.97 1.66 7.49
CA PRO A 59 -11.94 1.79 6.42
C PRO A 59 -11.99 0.58 5.48
N ALA A 60 -10.90 -0.13 5.24
CA ALA A 60 -10.88 -1.36 4.44
C ALA A 60 -11.90 -2.42 4.93
N ASN A 61 -12.22 -2.41 6.21
CA ASN A 61 -13.13 -3.35 6.85
C ASN A 61 -14.50 -2.74 7.17
N THR A 62 -14.57 -1.42 7.38
CA THR A 62 -15.80 -0.75 7.82
C THR A 62 -16.52 -0.02 6.69
N GLN A 63 -15.85 0.24 5.58
CA GLN A 63 -16.46 0.74 4.35
C GLN A 63 -16.58 -0.37 3.29
N GLU A 64 -17.34 -0.10 2.24
CA GLU A 64 -17.42 -1.00 1.10
C GLU A 64 -17.26 -0.21 -0.21
N TRP A 65 -16.74 -0.87 -1.25
CA TRP A 65 -16.49 -0.28 -2.56
C TRP A 65 -17.47 -0.80 -3.62
N LEU A 66 -17.38 -0.26 -4.83
CA LEU A 66 -18.18 -0.76 -5.96
C LEU A 66 -17.88 -2.21 -6.29
N ILE A 67 -16.60 -2.58 -6.22
CA ILE A 67 -16.06 -3.90 -6.53
C ILE A 67 -15.14 -4.35 -5.41
N GLN A 68 -14.85 -5.64 -5.37
CA GLN A 68 -13.91 -6.27 -4.44
C GLN A 68 -13.03 -7.28 -5.19
N TYR A 69 -12.07 -7.85 -4.50
CA TYR A 69 -11.23 -8.94 -5.01
C TYR A 69 -11.48 -10.22 -4.21
N ASP A 70 -11.37 -11.38 -4.89
CA ASP A 70 -11.27 -12.67 -4.20
C ASP A 70 -9.82 -12.93 -3.73
N SER A 71 -9.58 -14.11 -3.15
CA SER A 71 -8.26 -14.48 -2.61
C SER A 71 -7.19 -14.71 -3.68
N THR A 72 -7.58 -14.75 -4.96
CA THR A 72 -6.69 -14.94 -6.11
C THR A 72 -6.61 -13.72 -7.03
N GLY A 73 -7.13 -12.56 -6.58
CA GLY A 73 -6.97 -11.29 -7.29
C GLY A 73 -7.98 -11.03 -8.40
N HIS A 74 -9.05 -11.85 -8.50
CA HIS A 74 -10.08 -11.60 -9.49
C HIS A 74 -11.13 -10.62 -8.97
N ILE A 75 -11.55 -9.70 -9.85
CA ILE A 75 -12.57 -8.70 -9.52
C ILE A 75 -13.93 -9.38 -9.34
N GLN A 76 -14.57 -9.07 -8.22
CA GLN A 76 -15.88 -9.55 -7.84
C GLN A 76 -16.85 -8.38 -7.62
N PRO A 77 -18.18 -8.57 -7.80
CA PRO A 77 -19.18 -7.61 -7.39
C PRO A 77 -19.10 -7.31 -5.89
N ALA A 78 -19.32 -6.03 -5.51
CA ALA A 78 -19.49 -5.62 -4.11
C ALA A 78 -20.73 -4.73 -3.97
N LEU A 79 -20.63 -3.42 -3.72
CA LEU A 79 -21.80 -2.54 -3.75
C LEU A 79 -22.44 -2.45 -5.14
N ALA A 80 -21.66 -2.61 -6.21
CA ALA A 80 -22.20 -2.81 -7.54
C ALA A 80 -22.44 -4.29 -7.80
N GLU A 81 -23.69 -4.66 -8.16
CA GLU A 81 -24.04 -6.02 -8.58
C GLU A 81 -23.49 -6.34 -9.97
N LYS A 82 -23.37 -5.32 -10.82
CA LYS A 82 -22.87 -5.41 -12.19
C LYS A 82 -22.47 -4.05 -12.74
N TRP A 83 -21.66 -4.07 -13.77
CA TRP A 83 -21.24 -2.90 -14.52
C TRP A 83 -21.13 -3.21 -16.01
N GLU A 84 -21.17 -2.15 -16.80
CA GLU A 84 -20.98 -2.21 -18.25
C GLU A 84 -20.19 -0.99 -18.73
N THR A 85 -19.43 -1.17 -19.81
CA THR A 85 -18.71 -0.07 -20.46
C THR A 85 -19.24 0.18 -21.87
N SER A 86 -19.18 1.43 -22.33
CA SER A 86 -19.51 1.80 -23.70
C SER A 86 -18.47 1.25 -24.69
N LYS A 87 -18.83 1.21 -25.97
CA LYS A 87 -17.95 0.66 -27.03
C LYS A 87 -16.63 1.40 -27.19
N ASP A 88 -16.59 2.68 -26.81
CA ASP A 88 -15.38 3.50 -26.83
C ASP A 88 -14.59 3.48 -25.51
N GLY A 89 -14.94 2.56 -24.59
CA GLY A 89 -14.26 2.37 -23.32
C GLY A 89 -14.35 3.55 -22.33
N LYS A 90 -15.12 4.62 -22.65
CA LYS A 90 -15.08 5.87 -21.89
C LYS A 90 -16.24 6.08 -20.93
N THR A 91 -17.33 5.33 -21.05
CA THR A 91 -18.48 5.44 -20.15
C THR A 91 -18.69 4.13 -19.43
N TRP A 92 -18.60 4.15 -18.10
CA TRP A 92 -18.82 3.02 -17.24
C TRP A 92 -20.09 3.23 -16.43
N THR A 93 -20.99 2.25 -16.45
CA THR A 93 -22.26 2.29 -15.73
C THR A 93 -22.33 1.18 -14.72
N PHE A 94 -22.43 1.53 -13.44
CA PHE A 94 -22.53 0.59 -12.32
C PHE A 94 -23.96 0.53 -11.80
N LYS A 95 -24.48 -0.67 -11.56
CA LYS A 95 -25.77 -0.91 -10.92
C LYS A 95 -25.54 -1.36 -9.49
N LEU A 96 -25.99 -0.54 -8.54
CA LEU A 96 -25.80 -0.79 -7.11
C LEU A 96 -26.79 -1.80 -6.56
N ARG A 97 -26.38 -2.54 -5.54
CA ARG A 97 -27.26 -3.35 -4.68
C ARG A 97 -28.27 -2.43 -3.99
N LYS A 98 -29.50 -2.90 -3.91
CA LYS A 98 -30.55 -2.23 -3.14
C LYS A 98 -30.57 -2.76 -1.72
N GLY A 99 -30.98 -1.90 -0.78
CA GLY A 99 -31.17 -2.30 0.61
C GLY A 99 -29.89 -2.38 1.45
N VAL A 100 -28.71 -2.06 0.89
CA VAL A 100 -27.50 -1.93 1.71
C VAL A 100 -27.61 -0.70 2.58
N LYS A 101 -27.37 -0.86 3.89
CA LYS A 101 -27.59 0.18 4.88
C LYS A 101 -26.30 0.79 5.40
N TRP A 102 -26.42 2.03 5.86
CA TRP A 102 -25.44 2.69 6.70
C TRP A 102 -25.74 2.41 8.17
N TYR A 103 -24.71 2.19 8.96
CA TYR A 103 -24.77 1.99 10.41
C TYR A 103 -23.80 2.95 11.12
N ASN A 104 -24.14 3.40 12.34
CA ASN A 104 -23.24 4.14 13.21
C ASN A 104 -22.39 3.18 14.09
N SER A 105 -21.55 3.72 14.97
CA SER A 105 -20.70 2.94 15.89
C SER A 105 -21.46 2.11 16.93
N ALA A 106 -22.75 2.39 17.17
CA ALA A 106 -23.67 1.61 18.00
C ALA A 106 -24.47 0.58 17.20
N HIS A 107 -24.19 0.42 15.90
CA HIS A 107 -24.91 -0.43 14.97
C HIS A 107 -26.40 -0.05 14.80
N GLU A 108 -26.71 1.24 14.88
CA GLU A 108 -28.06 1.73 14.55
C GLU A 108 -28.13 2.03 13.04
N GLU A 109 -29.25 1.66 12.39
CA GLU A 109 -29.47 1.94 10.95
C GLU A 109 -29.63 3.45 10.71
N MET A 110 -28.80 3.98 9.81
CA MET A 110 -28.72 5.42 9.51
C MET A 110 -29.22 5.79 8.10
N GLY A 111 -29.70 4.84 7.34
CA GLY A 111 -30.18 5.05 5.97
C GLY A 111 -29.65 4.02 4.98
N GLU A 112 -29.84 4.27 3.70
CA GLU A 112 -29.46 3.36 2.62
C GLU A 112 -28.34 3.94 1.76
N VAL A 113 -27.37 3.09 1.35
CA VAL A 113 -26.29 3.47 0.45
C VAL A 113 -26.83 3.75 -0.94
N LYS A 114 -26.45 4.89 -1.51
CA LYS A 114 -26.91 5.37 -2.82
C LYS A 114 -25.76 5.77 -3.73
N ALA A 115 -26.05 5.83 -5.02
CA ALA A 115 -25.09 6.29 -6.02
C ALA A 115 -24.58 7.73 -5.76
N GLN A 116 -25.39 8.57 -5.12
CA GLN A 116 -24.99 9.92 -4.74
C GLN A 116 -23.84 9.91 -3.70
N ASP A 117 -23.74 8.89 -2.86
CA ASP A 117 -22.70 8.81 -1.83
C ASP A 117 -21.29 8.70 -2.44
N PHE A 118 -21.17 8.05 -3.59
CA PHE A 118 -19.91 8.01 -4.37
C PHE A 118 -19.57 9.36 -5.03
N VAL A 119 -20.60 10.09 -5.50
CA VAL A 119 -20.42 11.43 -6.04
C VAL A 119 -19.97 12.41 -4.96
N ASN A 120 -20.49 12.25 -3.73
CA ASN A 120 -20.08 13.07 -2.57
C ASN A 120 -18.59 12.91 -2.25
N SER A 121 -18.10 11.66 -2.22
CA SER A 121 -16.68 11.38 -1.98
C SER A 121 -15.77 12.06 -3.00
N ALA A 122 -16.12 11.94 -4.28
CA ALA A 122 -15.36 12.56 -5.35
C ALA A 122 -15.43 14.10 -5.28
N GLU A 123 -16.60 14.67 -4.98
CA GLU A 123 -16.77 16.13 -4.85
C GLU A 123 -15.93 16.68 -3.69
N TYR A 124 -15.97 15.99 -2.54
CA TYR A 124 -15.14 16.32 -1.39
C TYR A 124 -13.65 16.25 -1.76
N ALA A 125 -13.19 15.11 -2.25
CA ALA A 125 -11.78 14.90 -2.52
C ALA A 125 -11.21 15.91 -3.51
N LEU A 126 -11.92 16.18 -4.61
CA LEU A 126 -11.44 17.09 -5.66
C LEU A 126 -11.53 18.58 -5.27
N LYS A 127 -12.56 18.99 -4.52
CA LYS A 127 -12.72 20.41 -4.11
C LYS A 127 -11.89 20.78 -2.89
N CYS A 128 -11.60 19.81 -1.99
CA CYS A 128 -10.74 20.02 -0.83
C CYS A 128 -9.26 19.76 -1.12
N ASP A 129 -8.89 19.39 -2.36
CA ASP A 129 -7.53 18.97 -2.72
C ASP A 129 -7.00 17.90 -1.76
N ALA A 130 -7.86 16.90 -1.47
CA ALA A 130 -7.54 15.84 -0.54
C ALA A 130 -6.29 15.08 -0.97
N ALA A 131 -5.54 14.52 -0.03
CA ALA A 131 -4.28 13.83 -0.29
C ALA A 131 -4.39 12.72 -1.37
N ALA A 132 -5.54 12.06 -1.47
CA ALA A 132 -5.83 11.03 -2.47
C ALA A 132 -6.55 11.54 -3.73
N ALA A 133 -6.74 12.85 -3.88
CA ALA A 133 -7.47 13.43 -5.04
C ALA A 133 -6.84 13.09 -6.39
N TYR A 134 -5.51 12.88 -6.44
CA TYR A 134 -4.78 12.48 -7.65
C TYR A 134 -5.27 11.15 -8.25
N MET A 135 -5.95 10.32 -7.49
CA MET A 135 -6.49 9.06 -7.97
C MET A 135 -7.61 9.24 -9.01
N PHE A 136 -8.38 10.34 -8.94
CA PHE A 136 -9.44 10.62 -9.91
C PHE A 136 -8.91 10.96 -11.31
N PRO A 137 -7.93 11.87 -11.50
CA PRO A 137 -7.27 12.05 -12.78
C PRO A 137 -6.44 10.83 -13.21
N SER A 138 -5.84 10.06 -12.28
CA SER A 138 -5.15 8.80 -12.61
C SER A 138 -6.11 7.78 -13.22
N ALA A 139 -7.35 7.69 -12.73
CA ALA A 139 -8.43 6.89 -13.30
C ALA A 139 -9.02 7.49 -14.60
N LYS A 140 -8.44 8.59 -15.14
CA LYS A 140 -8.89 9.31 -16.34
C LYS A 140 -10.32 9.83 -16.26
N ILE A 141 -10.84 10.09 -15.07
CA ILE A 141 -12.18 10.66 -14.89
C ILE A 141 -12.20 12.06 -15.49
N LYS A 142 -13.19 12.31 -16.36
CA LYS A 142 -13.32 13.54 -17.12
C LYS A 142 -13.32 14.78 -16.21
N ASN A 143 -12.48 15.76 -16.54
CA ASN A 143 -12.29 17.02 -15.81
C ASN A 143 -11.85 16.85 -14.33
N ALA A 144 -11.39 15.68 -13.92
CA ALA A 144 -10.86 15.49 -12.56
C ALA A 144 -9.47 16.12 -12.40
N ASP A 145 -8.75 16.37 -13.49
CA ASP A 145 -7.44 17.02 -13.53
C ASP A 145 -7.50 18.55 -13.47
N ALA A 146 -8.71 19.12 -13.42
CA ALA A 146 -8.90 20.57 -13.37
C ALA A 146 -8.29 21.25 -12.13
N GLY A 147 -8.12 20.48 -11.05
CA GLY A 147 -7.66 20.98 -9.74
C GLY A 147 -8.74 21.70 -8.94
N ALA A 148 -8.54 21.76 -7.62
CA ALA A 148 -9.50 22.33 -6.69
C ALA A 148 -9.83 23.81 -7.01
N GLU A 149 -8.82 24.62 -7.34
CA GLU A 149 -9.02 26.03 -7.67
C GLU A 149 -10.01 26.24 -8.83
N ALA A 150 -9.87 25.48 -9.91
CA ALA A 150 -10.74 25.61 -11.08
C ALA A 150 -12.18 25.14 -10.79
N LEU A 151 -12.34 24.14 -9.92
CA LEU A 151 -13.64 23.66 -9.46
C LEU A 151 -14.33 24.65 -8.52
N LEU A 152 -13.56 25.30 -7.64
CA LEU A 152 -14.08 26.24 -6.64
C LEU A 152 -14.43 27.60 -7.26
N ASN A 153 -13.64 28.12 -8.19
CA ASN A 153 -13.92 29.39 -8.86
C ASN A 153 -14.90 29.27 -10.04
N GLY A 154 -15.34 28.04 -10.38
CA GLY A 154 -16.31 27.78 -11.45
C GLY A 154 -15.73 27.82 -12.86
N THR A 155 -14.40 27.86 -13.03
CA THR A 155 -13.74 27.71 -14.34
C THR A 155 -14.10 26.36 -14.96
N VAL A 156 -14.15 25.30 -14.12
CA VAL A 156 -14.73 24.00 -14.44
C VAL A 156 -15.96 23.79 -13.55
N ASN A 157 -17.11 23.54 -14.16
CA ASN A 157 -18.33 23.27 -13.40
C ASN A 157 -18.29 21.84 -12.85
N TRP A 158 -18.59 21.65 -11.56
CA TRP A 158 -18.69 20.32 -10.96
C TRP A 158 -19.58 19.36 -11.77
N LYS A 159 -20.67 19.87 -12.35
CA LYS A 159 -21.59 19.07 -13.20
C LYS A 159 -20.94 18.50 -14.46
N ASP A 160 -19.78 19.01 -14.86
CA ASP A 160 -19.02 18.54 -16.02
C ASP A 160 -17.93 17.53 -15.65
N VAL A 161 -17.70 17.32 -14.34
CA VAL A 161 -16.84 16.22 -13.84
C VAL A 161 -17.51 14.88 -14.14
N GLY A 162 -16.70 13.92 -14.53
CA GLY A 162 -17.14 12.64 -15.09
C GLY A 162 -17.67 11.62 -14.08
N ILE A 163 -18.32 12.04 -12.97
CA ILE A 163 -18.98 11.13 -12.03
C ILE A 163 -20.38 11.62 -11.72
N LYS A 164 -21.40 10.76 -11.90
CA LYS A 164 -22.83 11.15 -11.74
C LYS A 164 -23.67 10.01 -11.20
N ALA A 165 -24.52 10.31 -10.23
CA ALA A 165 -25.66 9.49 -9.86
C ALA A 165 -26.79 9.75 -10.88
N LYS A 166 -27.12 8.77 -11.72
CA LYS A 166 -28.22 8.85 -12.67
C LYS A 166 -29.57 8.65 -11.99
N ASP A 167 -29.61 7.81 -11.00
CA ASP A 167 -30.68 7.53 -10.05
C ASP A 167 -30.05 6.98 -8.76
N ASP A 168 -30.86 6.64 -7.74
CA ASP A 168 -30.38 6.17 -6.45
C ASP A 168 -29.44 4.95 -6.54
N TYR A 169 -29.56 4.12 -7.58
CA TYR A 169 -28.83 2.86 -7.73
C TYR A 169 -28.05 2.75 -9.05
N THR A 170 -27.87 3.86 -9.75
CA THR A 170 -27.11 3.88 -11.01
C THR A 170 -26.04 4.96 -10.96
N LEU A 171 -24.78 4.54 -10.84
CA LEU A 171 -23.60 5.40 -10.89
C LEU A 171 -22.97 5.33 -12.27
N VAL A 172 -22.60 6.48 -12.82
CA VAL A 172 -21.97 6.60 -14.15
C VAL A 172 -20.66 7.35 -14.03
N PHE A 173 -19.59 6.74 -14.52
CA PHE A 173 -18.31 7.41 -14.77
C PHE A 173 -18.17 7.71 -16.26
N THR A 174 -17.63 8.90 -16.56
CA THR A 174 -17.21 9.30 -17.91
C THR A 174 -15.74 9.64 -17.86
N LEU A 175 -14.93 9.05 -18.75
CA LEU A 175 -13.49 9.21 -18.81
C LEU A 175 -13.10 10.12 -19.99
N ASP A 176 -12.01 10.85 -19.87
CA ASP A 176 -11.44 11.64 -20.97
C ASP A 176 -10.81 10.76 -22.04
N SER A 177 -10.21 9.64 -21.62
CA SER A 177 -9.64 8.61 -22.50
C SER A 177 -9.99 7.22 -21.98
N GLU A 178 -9.78 6.19 -22.79
CA GLU A 178 -9.80 4.82 -22.29
C GLU A 178 -8.78 4.68 -21.14
N CYS A 179 -9.13 3.85 -20.16
CA CYS A 179 -8.29 3.55 -19.00
C CYS A 179 -8.30 2.04 -18.75
N PRO A 180 -7.28 1.31 -19.21
CA PRO A 180 -7.25 -0.16 -19.10
C PRO A 180 -7.27 -0.68 -17.66
N TYR A 181 -6.80 0.15 -16.72
CA TYR A 181 -6.71 -0.17 -15.29
C TYR A 181 -7.81 0.51 -14.45
N PHE A 182 -8.85 1.07 -15.07
CA PHE A 182 -9.90 1.84 -14.40
C PHE A 182 -10.51 1.12 -13.20
N LEU A 183 -10.88 -0.16 -13.35
CA LEU A 183 -11.48 -0.92 -12.26
C LEU A 183 -10.56 -1.05 -11.04
N SER A 184 -9.26 -1.21 -11.25
CA SER A 184 -8.30 -1.30 -10.14
C SER A 184 -8.20 -0.02 -9.32
N CYS A 185 -8.40 1.16 -9.92
CA CYS A 185 -8.46 2.42 -9.20
C CYS A 185 -9.63 2.48 -8.21
N LEU A 186 -10.76 1.84 -8.54
CA LEU A 186 -12.01 1.93 -7.77
C LEU A 186 -11.97 1.26 -6.40
N THR A 187 -10.89 0.56 -6.07
CA THR A 187 -10.68 -0.05 -4.73
C THR A 187 -9.75 0.78 -3.84
N TYR A 188 -9.35 1.98 -4.28
CA TYR A 188 -8.59 2.91 -3.46
C TYR A 188 -9.51 3.67 -2.49
N GLY A 189 -8.98 4.09 -1.32
CA GLY A 189 -9.76 4.67 -0.22
C GLY A 189 -10.73 5.77 -0.62
N CYS A 190 -10.30 6.74 -1.43
CA CYS A 190 -11.13 7.88 -1.84
C CYS A 190 -12.31 7.53 -2.77
N PHE A 191 -12.39 6.30 -3.30
CA PHE A 191 -13.54 5.81 -4.06
C PHE A 191 -14.60 5.12 -3.19
N ALA A 192 -14.41 5.00 -1.88
CA ALA A 192 -15.46 4.55 -0.97
C ALA A 192 -16.59 5.59 -0.91
N PRO A 193 -17.85 5.18 -0.67
CA PRO A 193 -18.98 6.13 -0.60
C PRO A 193 -18.95 6.94 0.71
N ALA A 194 -19.52 8.15 0.69
CA ALA A 194 -19.76 8.98 1.87
C ALA A 194 -21.21 9.44 1.90
N SER A 195 -21.96 9.02 2.95
CA SER A 195 -23.38 9.34 3.10
C SER A 195 -23.65 10.84 3.13
N SER A 196 -24.59 11.30 2.31
CA SER A 196 -25.03 12.70 2.34
C SER A 196 -25.50 13.12 3.74
N ASP A 197 -26.18 12.24 4.46
CA ASP A 197 -26.74 12.56 5.79
C ASP A 197 -25.64 12.54 6.87
N MET A 198 -24.62 11.70 6.74
CA MET A 198 -23.42 11.78 7.57
C MET A 198 -22.71 13.13 7.37
N LEU A 199 -22.47 13.53 6.12
CA LEU A 199 -21.76 14.78 5.81
C LEU A 199 -22.53 16.02 6.31
N LYS A 200 -23.87 15.99 6.35
CA LYS A 200 -24.71 17.04 6.94
C LYS A 200 -24.50 17.26 8.42
N GLN A 201 -24.05 16.25 9.15
CA GLN A 201 -23.73 16.40 10.59
C GLN A 201 -22.47 17.25 10.82
N LEU A 202 -21.57 17.29 9.82
CA LEU A 202 -20.31 18.04 9.90
C LEU A 202 -20.41 19.45 9.35
N GLY A 203 -21.44 19.74 8.55
CA GLY A 203 -21.66 21.05 7.94
C GLY A 203 -22.96 21.09 7.12
N ASP A 204 -23.29 22.24 6.58
CA ASP A 204 -24.51 22.45 5.77
C ASP A 204 -24.30 21.90 4.33
N TRP A 205 -24.07 20.56 4.22
CA TRP A 205 -23.73 19.86 2.97
C TRP A 205 -24.73 20.12 1.82
N ASP A 206 -26.00 20.35 2.14
CA ASP A 206 -27.03 20.65 1.13
C ASP A 206 -26.83 22.02 0.46
N LYS A 207 -26.04 22.91 1.06
CA LYS A 207 -25.73 24.24 0.51
C LYS A 207 -24.34 24.36 -0.12
N ARG A 208 -23.59 23.24 -0.22
CA ARG A 208 -22.20 23.22 -0.69
C ARG A 208 -21.97 23.82 -2.08
N ASP A 209 -23.00 23.89 -2.93
CA ASP A 209 -22.94 24.60 -4.21
C ASP A 209 -22.65 26.10 -4.07
N LYS A 210 -22.86 26.66 -2.85
CA LYS A 210 -22.63 28.07 -2.53
C LYS A 210 -21.40 28.29 -1.66
N TRP A 211 -20.69 27.22 -1.29
CA TRP A 211 -19.53 27.31 -0.44
C TRP A 211 -18.37 28.01 -1.13
N THR A 212 -17.69 28.85 -0.37
CA THR A 212 -16.40 29.44 -0.74
C THR A 212 -15.29 28.42 -0.51
N ALA A 213 -14.08 28.72 -0.98
CA ALA A 213 -12.89 27.90 -0.65
C ALA A 213 -12.66 27.80 0.87
N GLU A 214 -12.96 28.87 1.62
CA GLU A 214 -12.86 28.85 3.08
C GLU A 214 -13.88 27.90 3.73
N ASP A 215 -15.10 27.83 3.20
CA ASP A 215 -16.13 26.90 3.69
C ASP A 215 -15.72 25.45 3.42
N TRP A 216 -15.17 25.14 2.25
CA TRP A 216 -14.63 23.82 1.92
C TRP A 216 -13.47 23.43 2.83
N ASN A 217 -12.54 24.36 3.11
CA ASN A 217 -11.43 24.10 4.04
C ASN A 217 -11.92 23.82 5.46
N LYS A 218 -12.88 24.60 5.98
CA LYS A 218 -13.50 24.34 7.29
C LYS A 218 -14.20 22.99 7.35
N PHE A 219 -14.85 22.60 6.26
CA PHE A 219 -15.52 21.31 6.18
C PHE A 219 -14.48 20.17 6.16
N SER A 220 -13.37 20.31 5.42
CA SER A 220 -12.27 19.35 5.43
C SER A 220 -11.67 19.19 6.82
N GLU A 221 -11.40 20.29 7.52
CA GLU A 221 -10.92 20.26 8.91
C GLU A 221 -11.88 19.54 9.85
N ALA A 222 -13.20 19.74 9.66
CA ALA A 222 -14.22 19.04 10.45
C ALA A 222 -14.24 17.53 10.16
N LEU A 223 -14.08 17.14 8.88
CA LEU A 223 -14.03 15.73 8.49
C LEU A 223 -12.70 15.07 8.89
N ASP A 224 -11.58 15.80 8.91
CA ASP A 224 -10.29 15.29 9.42
C ASP A 224 -10.31 15.05 10.93
N GLY A 225 -11.13 15.81 11.66
CA GLY A 225 -11.33 15.69 13.09
C GLY A 225 -12.47 14.78 13.54
N VAL A 226 -13.08 13.99 12.63
CA VAL A 226 -14.22 13.12 12.99
C VAL A 226 -13.84 12.07 14.02
N THR A 227 -14.82 11.73 14.84
CA THR A 227 -14.75 10.62 15.79
C THR A 227 -15.51 9.39 15.27
N ALA A 228 -15.29 8.23 15.88
CA ALA A 228 -15.91 6.98 15.43
C ALA A 228 -17.45 7.03 15.45
N ASP A 229 -18.05 7.76 16.38
CA ASP A 229 -19.50 7.92 16.51
C ASP A 229 -20.12 8.89 15.50
N GLN A 230 -19.30 9.71 14.82
CA GLN A 230 -19.73 10.60 13.75
C GLN A 230 -19.65 9.95 12.37
N LEU A 231 -18.86 8.88 12.24
CA LEU A 231 -18.73 8.13 10.98
C LEU A 231 -19.87 7.11 10.84
N TRP A 232 -20.21 6.82 9.57
CA TRP A 232 -21.14 5.76 9.23
C TRP A 232 -20.44 4.68 8.42
N TYR A 233 -20.88 3.45 8.60
CA TYR A 233 -20.25 2.23 8.14
C TYR A 233 -21.21 1.42 7.27
N CYS A 234 -20.75 0.85 6.18
CA CYS A 234 -21.53 -0.03 5.30
C CYS A 234 -20.79 -1.32 4.91
N GLY A 235 -19.63 -1.55 5.51
CA GLY A 235 -18.75 -2.70 5.26
C GLY A 235 -19.08 -3.93 6.10
N ALA A 236 -18.18 -4.90 6.03
CA ALA A 236 -18.26 -6.16 6.77
C ALA A 236 -18.19 -5.95 8.31
N TYR A 237 -17.63 -4.84 8.74
CA TYR A 237 -17.49 -4.44 10.14
C TYR A 237 -17.95 -3.00 10.35
N TYR A 238 -18.14 -2.61 11.60
CA TYR A 238 -18.27 -1.23 12.05
C TYR A 238 -17.28 -0.96 13.18
N LEU A 239 -16.81 0.28 13.28
CA LEU A 239 -15.86 0.71 14.31
C LEU A 239 -16.64 1.01 15.60
N SER A 240 -16.59 0.10 16.56
CA SER A 240 -17.31 0.21 17.84
C SER A 240 -16.54 0.99 18.90
N GLU A 241 -15.21 1.02 18.81
CA GLU A 241 -14.36 1.79 19.73
C GLU A 241 -13.12 2.29 18.98
N TYR A 242 -12.72 3.54 19.29
CA TYR A 242 -11.46 4.12 18.83
C TYR A 242 -10.88 5.04 19.89
N SER A 243 -9.66 4.77 20.31
CA SER A 243 -8.84 5.61 21.19
C SER A 243 -7.49 5.85 20.52
N ALA A 244 -7.25 7.08 20.05
CA ALA A 244 -6.04 7.43 19.35
C ALA A 244 -4.78 7.13 20.17
N GLY A 245 -3.79 6.45 19.59
CA GLY A 245 -2.57 6.05 20.28
C GLY A 245 -2.76 4.94 21.33
N GLU A 246 -3.94 4.29 21.39
CA GLU A 246 -4.22 3.21 22.33
C GLU A 246 -4.73 1.96 21.60
N LYS A 247 -5.93 2.00 21.03
CA LYS A 247 -6.55 0.86 20.36
C LYS A 247 -7.74 1.25 19.48
N TYR A 248 -8.14 0.32 18.63
CA TYR A 248 -9.47 0.32 18.02
C TYR A 248 -10.10 -1.07 18.05
N VAL A 249 -11.42 -1.09 18.03
CA VAL A 249 -12.22 -2.32 18.00
C VAL A 249 -13.23 -2.26 16.87
N MET A 250 -13.18 -3.24 16.00
CA MET A 250 -14.16 -3.44 14.94
C MET A 250 -15.03 -4.65 15.27
N GLN A 251 -16.35 -4.50 15.14
CA GLN A 251 -17.33 -5.55 15.33
C GLN A 251 -17.94 -5.94 14.00
N LYS A 252 -18.19 -7.23 13.80
CA LYS A 252 -18.91 -7.75 12.63
C LYS A 252 -20.24 -7.05 12.46
N ASN A 253 -20.52 -6.63 11.23
CA ASN A 253 -21.82 -6.14 10.81
C ASN A 253 -22.73 -7.33 10.44
N PRO A 254 -23.69 -7.74 11.28
CA PRO A 254 -24.55 -8.90 10.97
C PRO A 254 -25.51 -8.66 9.80
N ASP A 255 -25.74 -7.39 9.43
CA ASP A 255 -26.62 -6.98 8.34
C ASP A 255 -25.85 -6.70 7.04
N TYR A 256 -24.55 -6.96 7.02
CA TYR A 256 -23.75 -6.88 5.79
C TYR A 256 -24.25 -7.92 4.76
N PHE A 257 -24.32 -7.52 3.49
CA PHE A 257 -24.94 -8.36 2.43
C PHE A 257 -24.22 -9.71 2.18
N GLU A 258 -22.99 -9.89 2.65
CA GLU A 258 -22.22 -11.14 2.67
C GLU A 258 -21.75 -11.50 4.10
N ALA A 259 -22.60 -11.26 5.10
CA ALA A 259 -22.29 -11.53 6.51
C ALA A 259 -21.96 -13.00 6.81
N ASP A 260 -22.42 -13.92 5.98
CA ASP A 260 -22.10 -15.35 6.03
C ASP A 260 -20.64 -15.66 5.66
N GLN A 261 -19.93 -14.71 5.02
CA GLN A 261 -18.49 -14.80 4.73
C GLN A 261 -17.62 -14.03 5.75
N VAL A 262 -18.20 -13.53 6.82
CA VAL A 262 -17.48 -12.84 7.89
C VAL A 262 -17.42 -13.76 9.10
N TYR A 263 -16.28 -14.39 9.33
CA TYR A 263 -16.09 -15.43 10.35
C TYR A 263 -15.53 -14.90 11.68
N ILE A 264 -14.79 -13.80 11.63
CA ILE A 264 -14.26 -13.11 12.81
C ILE A 264 -15.31 -12.10 13.29
N GLU A 265 -15.75 -12.18 14.54
CA GLU A 265 -16.78 -11.28 15.05
C GLU A 265 -16.21 -10.00 15.66
N THR A 266 -15.03 -10.11 16.27
CA THR A 266 -14.37 -8.97 16.93
C THR A 266 -12.91 -8.91 16.54
N ILE A 267 -12.46 -7.73 16.10
CA ILE A 267 -11.06 -7.42 15.80
C ILE A 267 -10.63 -6.33 16.76
N THR A 268 -9.58 -6.59 17.53
CA THR A 268 -8.97 -5.63 18.46
C THR A 268 -7.52 -5.41 18.10
N ASP A 269 -7.20 -4.21 17.64
CA ASP A 269 -5.83 -3.79 17.41
C ASP A 269 -5.38 -2.79 18.48
N THR A 270 -4.26 -3.07 19.11
CA THR A 270 -3.69 -2.24 20.18
C THR A 270 -2.41 -1.57 19.70
N TYR A 271 -2.33 -0.26 19.90
CA TYR A 271 -1.13 0.50 19.58
C TYR A 271 0.02 0.17 20.53
N ASN A 272 1.18 -0.10 19.97
CA ASN A 272 2.42 -0.21 20.73
C ASN A 272 3.61 0.15 19.84
N ALA A 273 4.34 1.20 20.19
CA ALA A 273 5.52 1.64 19.42
C ALA A 273 6.61 0.54 19.29
N GLU A 274 6.62 -0.44 20.21
CA GLU A 274 7.55 -1.57 20.23
C GLU A 274 6.89 -2.88 19.75
N ALA A 275 5.78 -2.80 18.99
CA ALA A 275 5.03 -3.96 18.52
C ALA A 275 5.91 -5.01 17.84
N ALA A 276 6.87 -4.59 17.01
CA ALA A 276 7.79 -5.48 16.30
C ALA A 276 8.64 -6.38 17.24
N THR A 277 8.95 -5.90 18.45
CA THR A 277 9.79 -6.63 19.42
C THR A 277 9.01 -7.33 20.51
N LEU A 278 7.81 -6.83 20.86
CA LEU A 278 6.98 -7.35 21.95
C LEU A 278 5.96 -8.38 21.49
N SER A 279 5.44 -8.26 20.25
CA SER A 279 4.32 -9.08 19.80
C SER A 279 4.60 -10.59 19.85
N GLY A 280 5.84 -11.03 19.54
CA GLY A 280 6.21 -12.45 19.59
C GLY A 280 6.06 -13.07 20.97
N GLU A 281 6.46 -12.36 22.04
CA GLU A 281 6.30 -12.85 23.41
C GLU A 281 4.83 -12.83 23.88
N MET A 282 4.06 -11.83 23.48
CA MET A 282 2.63 -11.76 23.77
C MET A 282 1.86 -12.87 23.04
N TYR A 283 2.23 -13.17 21.79
CA TYR A 283 1.67 -14.27 21.01
C TYR A 283 1.91 -15.63 21.70
N LYS A 284 3.14 -15.90 22.19
CA LYS A 284 3.45 -17.14 22.93
C LYS A 284 2.62 -17.30 24.21
N ARG A 285 2.20 -16.19 24.84
CA ARG A 285 1.33 -16.21 26.03
C ARG A 285 -0.16 -16.31 25.68
N GLY A 286 -0.52 -16.31 24.37
CA GLY A 286 -1.90 -16.34 23.90
C GLY A 286 -2.66 -15.02 24.10
N GLU A 287 -1.94 -13.91 24.21
CA GLU A 287 -2.52 -12.56 24.32
C GLU A 287 -2.89 -11.99 22.95
N LEU A 288 -2.28 -12.48 21.87
CA LEU A 288 -2.46 -12.08 20.49
C LEU A 288 -2.67 -13.29 19.58
N GLU A 289 -3.43 -13.10 18.51
CA GLU A 289 -3.59 -14.08 17.42
C GLU A 289 -2.61 -13.85 16.27
N GLN A 290 -1.90 -12.71 16.26
CA GLN A 290 -0.86 -12.43 15.25
C GLN A 290 0.32 -11.67 15.84
N ALA A 291 1.52 -11.98 15.35
CA ALA A 291 2.75 -11.29 15.73
C ALA A 291 3.73 -11.18 14.55
N THR A 292 4.42 -10.06 14.48
CA THR A 292 5.64 -9.93 13.67
C THR A 292 6.79 -10.65 14.37
N ILE A 293 7.52 -11.47 13.64
CA ILE A 293 8.67 -12.21 14.16
C ILE A 293 9.94 -11.65 13.56
N THR A 294 10.79 -11.04 14.38
CA THR A 294 12.09 -10.53 13.92
C THR A 294 13.00 -11.67 13.50
N SER A 295 14.02 -11.40 12.68
CA SER A 295 15.02 -12.40 12.27
C SER A 295 15.71 -13.08 13.46
N THR A 296 15.98 -12.34 14.52
CA THR A 296 16.54 -12.85 15.77
C THR A 296 15.58 -13.81 16.49
N MET A 297 14.28 -13.45 16.56
CA MET A 297 13.25 -14.33 17.11
C MET A 297 13.11 -15.59 16.27
N ALA A 298 13.01 -15.48 14.94
CA ALA A 298 12.89 -16.60 14.02
C ALA A 298 14.03 -17.60 14.21
N LYS A 299 15.26 -17.12 14.34
CA LYS A 299 16.43 -17.95 14.62
C LYS A 299 16.36 -18.67 15.98
N SER A 300 15.90 -17.98 17.02
CA SER A 300 15.72 -18.57 18.35
C SER A 300 14.56 -19.57 18.36
N TRP A 301 13.42 -19.20 17.76
CA TRP A 301 12.22 -20.05 17.73
C TRP A 301 12.42 -21.31 16.90
N SER A 302 13.18 -21.26 15.81
CA SER A 302 13.49 -22.45 14.99
C SER A 302 14.30 -23.52 15.74
N GLN A 303 14.98 -23.15 16.84
CA GLN A 303 15.79 -24.05 17.65
C GLN A 303 15.03 -24.64 18.86
N ASP A 304 13.83 -24.13 19.17
CA ASP A 304 13.00 -24.56 20.29
C ASP A 304 11.81 -25.39 19.80
N GLU A 305 11.71 -26.64 20.24
CA GLU A 305 10.63 -27.59 19.91
C GLU A 305 9.23 -27.06 20.22
N LYS A 306 9.09 -26.05 21.09
CA LYS A 306 7.79 -25.44 21.43
C LYS A 306 7.37 -24.33 20.48
N THR A 307 8.31 -23.74 19.76
CA THR A 307 8.06 -22.54 18.95
C THR A 307 8.37 -22.71 17.47
N LYS A 308 9.16 -23.71 17.08
CA LYS A 308 9.59 -23.93 15.69
C LYS A 308 8.44 -24.03 14.67
N ASP A 309 7.28 -24.49 15.13
CA ASP A 309 6.07 -24.69 14.30
C ASP A 309 5.03 -23.58 14.48
N LEU A 310 5.36 -22.47 15.17
CA LEU A 310 4.43 -21.37 15.44
C LEU A 310 4.53 -20.21 14.45
N PHE A 311 5.44 -20.24 13.52
CA PHE A 311 5.68 -19.14 12.58
C PHE A 311 6.07 -19.65 11.19
N HIS A 312 5.94 -18.78 10.22
CA HIS A 312 6.29 -19.03 8.83
C HIS A 312 6.86 -17.75 8.17
N PRO A 313 7.49 -17.83 6.99
CA PRO A 313 7.82 -16.64 6.20
C PRO A 313 6.55 -15.84 5.87
N THR A 314 6.65 -14.52 5.86
CA THR A 314 5.55 -13.68 5.37
C THR A 314 5.37 -13.90 3.86
N ARG A 315 4.13 -13.92 3.37
CA ARG A 315 3.83 -14.02 1.93
C ARG A 315 4.43 -12.82 1.20
N VAL A 316 5.26 -13.09 0.22
CA VAL A 316 5.83 -12.04 -0.65
C VAL A 316 4.79 -11.65 -1.69
N THR A 317 4.51 -10.37 -1.80
CA THR A 317 3.56 -9.78 -2.75
C THR A 317 4.17 -8.57 -3.43
N PRO A 318 3.82 -8.25 -4.70
CA PRO A 318 4.35 -7.09 -5.41
C PRO A 318 3.62 -5.78 -5.05
N ASP A 319 3.06 -5.68 -3.85
CA ASP A 319 2.31 -4.53 -3.35
C ASP A 319 3.21 -3.35 -2.95
N TYR A 320 4.43 -3.63 -2.52
CA TYR A 320 5.45 -2.63 -2.22
C TYR A 320 6.74 -2.90 -2.97
N SER A 321 7.29 -1.86 -3.58
CA SER A 321 8.66 -1.86 -4.11
C SER A 321 9.56 -1.04 -3.19
N TYR A 322 10.66 -1.64 -2.76
CA TYR A 322 11.69 -0.96 -1.97
C TYR A 322 12.88 -0.60 -2.86
N PHE A 323 13.38 0.60 -2.68
CA PHE A 323 14.53 1.13 -3.39
C PHE A 323 15.31 2.09 -2.49
N PHE A 324 16.60 2.31 -2.78
CA PHE A 324 17.32 3.39 -2.14
C PHE A 324 17.21 4.66 -2.99
N SER A 325 16.77 5.74 -2.35
CA SER A 325 16.65 7.06 -2.94
C SER A 325 17.83 7.94 -2.56
N PHE A 326 18.32 8.70 -3.53
CA PHE A 326 19.25 9.79 -3.32
C PHE A 326 18.47 11.09 -3.17
N GLN A 327 18.78 11.91 -2.15
CA GLN A 327 18.15 13.20 -1.94
C GLN A 327 18.95 14.31 -2.62
N PHE A 328 18.36 14.93 -3.64
CA PHE A 328 19.01 16.01 -4.41
C PHE A 328 18.80 17.42 -3.83
N ASP A 329 17.83 17.60 -2.93
CA ASP A 329 17.59 18.85 -2.18
C ASP A 329 17.59 18.60 -0.65
N PRO A 330 18.72 18.17 -0.05
CA PRO A 330 18.79 17.73 1.34
C PRO A 330 18.48 18.87 2.33
N LYS A 331 17.80 18.51 3.43
CA LYS A 331 17.46 19.40 4.56
C LYS A 331 17.89 18.78 5.90
N PHE A 332 18.88 17.90 5.89
CA PHE A 332 19.44 17.35 7.13
C PHE A 332 20.38 18.34 7.83
N ASP A 333 20.76 18.03 9.06
CA ASP A 333 21.55 18.88 9.96
C ASP A 333 22.86 19.33 9.29
N GLU A 334 23.21 20.62 9.44
CA GLU A 334 24.43 21.26 8.93
C GLU A 334 25.73 20.57 9.36
N LYS A 335 25.74 19.87 10.52
CA LYS A 335 26.90 19.07 10.98
C LYS A 335 27.25 17.94 9.99
N TYR A 336 26.32 17.56 9.12
CA TYR A 336 26.48 16.55 8.08
C TYR A 336 26.73 17.13 6.68
N GLU A 337 26.94 18.43 6.59
CA GLU A 337 27.41 19.13 5.38
C GLU A 337 26.47 18.95 4.16
N PRO A 338 25.17 19.38 4.23
CA PRO A 338 24.21 19.19 3.14
C PRO A 338 24.66 19.80 1.81
N GLU A 339 25.37 20.93 1.81
CA GLU A 339 25.91 21.55 0.59
C GLU A 339 27.02 20.70 -0.05
N ASN A 340 27.85 20.03 0.77
CA ASN A 340 28.85 19.09 0.26
C ASN A 340 28.19 17.83 -0.33
N TRP A 341 27.11 17.36 0.29
CA TRP A 341 26.29 16.29 -0.26
C TRP A 341 25.71 16.66 -1.62
N LYS A 342 25.20 17.90 -1.80
CA LYS A 342 24.68 18.37 -3.10
C LYS A 342 25.72 18.29 -4.22
N LEU A 343 26.96 18.63 -3.93
CA LEU A 343 28.05 18.45 -4.92
C LEU A 343 28.25 16.98 -5.27
N ALA A 344 28.24 16.10 -4.26
CA ALA A 344 28.47 14.68 -4.45
C ALA A 344 27.29 13.99 -5.15
N VAL A 345 26.06 14.24 -4.74
CA VAL A 345 24.87 13.55 -5.28
C VAL A 345 24.62 13.91 -6.74
N ASN A 346 25.00 15.09 -7.22
CA ASN A 346 24.90 15.48 -8.62
C ASN A 346 26.00 14.87 -9.49
N ASN A 347 27.05 14.30 -8.91
CA ASN A 347 28.07 13.58 -9.64
C ASN A 347 27.59 12.15 -9.94
N GLU A 348 27.39 11.82 -11.23
CA GLU A 348 26.91 10.51 -11.65
C GLU A 348 27.87 9.37 -11.26
N ASN A 349 29.19 9.59 -11.33
CA ASN A 349 30.18 8.60 -10.91
C ASN A 349 30.11 8.33 -9.39
N PHE A 350 29.76 9.34 -8.57
CA PHE A 350 29.52 9.16 -7.15
C PHE A 350 28.30 8.26 -6.91
N ARG A 351 27.17 8.53 -7.56
CA ARG A 351 25.98 7.68 -7.45
C ARG A 351 26.25 6.26 -7.94
N LYS A 352 26.93 6.11 -9.09
CA LYS A 352 27.31 4.79 -9.64
C LYS A 352 28.26 4.01 -8.74
N SER A 353 29.13 4.68 -7.99
CA SER A 353 30.00 3.99 -7.03
C SER A 353 29.19 3.32 -5.90
N ILE A 354 28.14 3.97 -5.40
CA ILE A 354 27.22 3.42 -4.41
C ILE A 354 26.31 2.37 -5.07
N PHE A 355 25.75 2.65 -6.23
CA PHE A 355 24.84 1.77 -6.98
C PHE A 355 25.46 0.39 -7.25
N TYR A 356 26.70 0.35 -7.75
CA TYR A 356 27.39 -0.91 -7.97
C TYR A 356 28.06 -1.47 -6.71
N GLY A 357 28.24 -0.63 -5.68
CA GLY A 357 28.93 -1.00 -4.46
C GLY A 357 28.05 -1.64 -3.40
N ILE A 358 26.73 -1.38 -3.39
CA ILE A 358 25.84 -1.90 -2.36
C ILE A 358 25.55 -3.39 -2.56
N ASN A 359 25.89 -4.23 -1.57
CA ASN A 359 25.55 -5.65 -1.56
C ASN A 359 24.13 -5.84 -1.02
N ARG A 360 23.16 -5.80 -1.95
CA ARG A 360 21.72 -5.86 -1.63
C ARG A 360 21.31 -7.20 -1.05
N VAL A 361 21.86 -8.30 -1.54
CA VAL A 361 21.62 -9.65 -1.00
C VAL A 361 22.11 -9.74 0.45
N GLY A 362 23.33 -9.24 0.73
CA GLY A 362 23.85 -9.21 2.08
C GLY A 362 23.02 -8.39 3.05
N ALA A 363 22.48 -7.24 2.58
CA ALA A 363 21.57 -6.41 3.35
C ALA A 363 20.23 -7.13 3.63
N LYS A 364 19.62 -7.77 2.62
CA LYS A 364 18.38 -8.53 2.76
C LYS A 364 18.51 -9.77 3.68
N LYS A 365 19.70 -10.38 3.77
CA LYS A 365 19.95 -11.49 4.72
C LYS A 365 19.79 -11.09 6.17
N ILE A 366 19.83 -9.81 6.49
CA ILE A 366 19.59 -9.32 7.86
C ILE A 366 18.14 -9.62 8.29
N SER A 367 17.17 -9.35 7.43
CA SER A 367 15.74 -9.57 7.71
C SER A 367 15.22 -10.94 7.25
N ASN A 368 15.86 -11.56 6.24
CA ASN A 368 15.47 -12.87 5.73
C ASN A 368 16.69 -13.66 5.24
N GLU A 369 17.30 -14.43 6.14
CA GLU A 369 18.52 -15.19 5.85
C GLU A 369 18.30 -16.29 4.81
N SER A 370 17.12 -16.90 4.79
CA SER A 370 16.83 -18.10 4.00
C SER A 370 16.44 -17.82 2.55
N ASN A 371 15.92 -16.63 2.23
CA ASN A 371 15.34 -16.31 0.91
C ASN A 371 15.73 -14.93 0.37
N ALA A 372 16.84 -14.37 0.82
CA ALA A 372 17.26 -13.01 0.47
C ALA A 372 17.39 -12.79 -1.04
N ASP A 373 17.92 -13.78 -1.78
CA ASP A 373 18.15 -13.69 -3.23
C ASP A 373 16.83 -13.50 -4.00
N ALA A 374 15.77 -14.21 -3.60
CA ALA A 374 14.47 -14.12 -4.25
C ALA A 374 13.73 -12.79 -3.97
N LEU A 375 14.18 -12.05 -2.96
CA LEU A 375 13.59 -10.75 -2.61
C LEU A 375 14.22 -9.58 -3.38
N ILE A 376 15.32 -9.79 -4.09
CA ILE A 376 16.00 -8.69 -4.82
C ILE A 376 15.19 -8.29 -6.05
N LEU A 377 14.91 -7.01 -6.16
CA LEU A 377 14.41 -6.39 -7.40
C LEU A 377 15.55 -5.74 -8.16
N ASN A 378 15.60 -5.99 -9.48
CA ASN A 378 16.51 -5.30 -10.38
C ASN A 378 15.81 -4.16 -11.15
N THR A 379 14.51 -4.00 -10.92
CA THR A 379 13.65 -2.95 -11.46
C THR A 379 12.93 -2.27 -10.29
N ILE A 380 12.35 -1.09 -10.51
CA ILE A 380 11.49 -0.41 -9.53
C ILE A 380 10.13 -1.11 -9.50
N THR A 381 9.55 -1.30 -10.68
CA THR A 381 8.30 -2.05 -10.83
C THR A 381 8.57 -3.54 -10.60
N PRO A 382 7.89 -4.20 -9.63
CA PRO A 382 8.13 -5.60 -9.32
C PRO A 382 7.72 -6.56 -10.43
N ALA A 383 8.35 -7.74 -10.47
CA ALA A 383 7.88 -8.87 -11.27
C ALA A 383 6.50 -9.36 -10.76
N ASN A 384 5.72 -9.93 -11.66
CA ASN A 384 4.37 -10.41 -11.40
C ASN A 384 3.36 -9.32 -10.97
N PHE A 385 3.67 -8.06 -11.21
CA PHE A 385 2.77 -6.95 -10.94
C PHE A 385 1.77 -6.76 -12.09
N VAL A 386 2.25 -6.58 -13.31
CA VAL A 386 1.44 -6.45 -14.54
C VAL A 386 2.09 -7.14 -15.72
N SER A 387 1.26 -7.65 -16.62
CA SER A 387 1.71 -8.30 -17.86
C SER A 387 0.88 -7.83 -19.05
N ALA A 388 1.44 -7.88 -20.24
CA ALA A 388 0.76 -7.65 -21.51
C ALA A 388 1.13 -8.74 -22.50
N ASP A 389 0.15 -9.30 -23.19
CA ASP A 389 0.33 -10.41 -24.15
C ASP A 389 1.17 -11.57 -23.57
N GLY A 390 0.92 -11.92 -22.30
CA GLY A 390 1.66 -12.97 -21.59
C GLY A 390 3.11 -12.63 -21.24
N THR A 391 3.54 -11.38 -21.43
CA THR A 391 4.89 -10.91 -21.09
C THR A 391 4.82 -10.04 -19.84
N ASP A 392 5.51 -10.46 -18.77
CA ASP A 392 5.68 -9.65 -17.56
C ASP A 392 6.41 -8.33 -17.87
N TYR A 393 6.05 -7.27 -17.14
CA TYR A 393 6.66 -5.94 -17.30
C TYR A 393 8.19 -5.99 -17.18
N THR A 394 8.73 -6.75 -16.24
CA THR A 394 10.17 -6.86 -16.04
C THR A 394 10.90 -7.59 -17.19
N GLN A 395 10.16 -8.24 -18.09
CA GLN A 395 10.69 -8.94 -19.25
C GLN A 395 10.78 -8.06 -20.50
N GLN A 396 10.53 -6.75 -20.39
CA GLN A 396 10.67 -5.81 -21.51
C GLN A 396 12.11 -5.77 -22.03
N LYS A 397 12.25 -5.51 -23.34
CA LYS A 397 13.55 -5.58 -24.03
C LYS A 397 14.62 -4.70 -23.39
N VAL A 398 14.28 -3.49 -22.98
CA VAL A 398 15.23 -2.54 -22.40
C VAL A 398 15.87 -3.09 -21.11
N PHE A 399 15.13 -3.80 -20.28
CA PHE A 399 15.67 -4.43 -19.08
C PHE A 399 16.60 -5.61 -19.40
N LYS A 400 16.33 -6.35 -20.49
CA LYS A 400 17.25 -7.39 -20.99
C LYS A 400 18.55 -6.78 -21.47
N ASP A 401 18.48 -5.65 -22.15
CA ASP A 401 19.66 -4.93 -22.64
C ASP A 401 20.51 -4.38 -21.47
N LEU A 402 19.88 -3.99 -20.36
CA LEU A 402 20.55 -3.63 -19.11
C LEU A 402 21.05 -4.83 -18.28
N ALA A 403 20.76 -6.06 -18.72
CA ALA A 403 21.03 -7.31 -18.00
C ALA A 403 20.40 -7.37 -16.59
N VAL A 404 19.25 -6.70 -16.38
CA VAL A 404 18.52 -6.70 -15.11
C VAL A 404 17.57 -7.89 -14.95
N ASN A 405 17.43 -8.69 -15.99
CA ASN A 405 16.52 -9.83 -16.09
C ASN A 405 17.15 -11.12 -15.55
N LYS A 406 17.62 -11.07 -14.30
CA LYS A 406 18.16 -12.24 -13.61
C LYS A 406 17.29 -12.54 -12.41
N ASP A 407 16.53 -13.63 -12.50
CA ASP A 407 15.66 -14.08 -11.43
C ASP A 407 16.43 -14.23 -10.10
N GLY A 408 16.01 -13.50 -9.07
CA GLY A 408 16.54 -13.58 -7.73
C GLY A 408 18.03 -13.25 -7.55
N ALA A 409 18.73 -12.78 -8.57
CA ALA A 409 20.12 -12.41 -8.49
C ALA A 409 20.30 -10.89 -8.46
N ASP A 410 21.29 -10.41 -7.69
CA ASP A 410 21.71 -9.02 -7.71
C ASP A 410 22.48 -8.73 -9.02
N ALA A 411 21.79 -8.17 -10.02
CA ALA A 411 22.37 -7.87 -11.31
C ALA A 411 23.39 -6.72 -11.29
N TYR A 412 23.38 -5.91 -10.22
CA TYR A 412 24.16 -4.68 -10.17
C TYR A 412 25.40 -4.77 -9.28
N PHE A 413 25.40 -5.55 -8.21
CA PHE A 413 26.54 -5.60 -7.32
C PHE A 413 27.82 -6.01 -8.06
N ASN A 414 28.79 -5.09 -8.11
CA ASN A 414 30.06 -5.29 -8.80
C ASN A 414 31.15 -4.41 -8.16
N GLU A 415 32.00 -5.02 -7.34
CA GLU A 415 33.05 -4.32 -6.58
C GLU A 415 34.03 -3.57 -7.46
N ASP A 416 34.45 -4.16 -8.61
CA ASP A 416 35.42 -3.54 -9.50
C ASP A 416 34.85 -2.28 -10.15
N LYS A 417 33.60 -2.35 -10.65
CA LYS A 417 32.90 -1.17 -11.18
C LYS A 417 32.72 -0.10 -10.09
N ALA A 418 32.33 -0.50 -8.88
CA ALA A 418 32.15 0.43 -7.77
C ALA A 418 33.44 1.19 -7.46
N LYS A 419 34.58 0.49 -7.39
CA LYS A 419 35.92 1.10 -7.17
C LYS A 419 36.36 1.99 -8.34
N GLU A 420 36.06 1.57 -9.59
CA GLU A 420 36.34 2.38 -10.77
C GLU A 420 35.60 3.71 -10.75
N PHE A 421 34.26 3.65 -10.49
CA PHE A 421 33.44 4.85 -10.39
C PHE A 421 33.83 5.72 -9.20
N ALA A 422 34.17 5.14 -8.04
CA ALA A 422 34.66 5.89 -6.89
C ALA A 422 35.95 6.64 -7.19
N ALA A 423 36.89 6.01 -7.91
CA ALA A 423 38.14 6.66 -8.31
C ALA A 423 37.93 7.84 -9.28
N LYS A 424 36.95 7.75 -10.21
CA LYS A 424 36.54 8.85 -11.08
C LYS A 424 35.87 9.96 -10.27
N ALA A 425 34.88 9.60 -9.48
CA ALA A 425 34.15 10.55 -8.63
C ALA A 425 35.06 11.32 -7.68
N LYS A 426 36.03 10.65 -7.04
CA LYS A 426 36.99 11.30 -6.12
C LYS A 426 37.73 12.44 -6.79
N LYS A 427 38.20 12.25 -8.04
CA LYS A 427 38.89 13.29 -8.81
C LYS A 427 37.96 14.45 -9.18
N GLU A 428 36.76 14.13 -9.65
CA GLU A 428 35.75 15.10 -10.08
C GLU A 428 35.24 15.93 -8.91
N LEU A 429 34.96 15.30 -7.77
CA LEU A 429 34.53 15.97 -6.54
C LEU A 429 35.61 16.90 -5.96
N GLN A 430 36.87 16.46 -5.95
CA GLN A 430 37.97 17.32 -5.54
C GLN A 430 38.12 18.54 -6.46
N ALA A 431 37.94 18.34 -7.78
CA ALA A 431 37.99 19.43 -8.75
C ALA A 431 36.82 20.41 -8.60
N SER A 432 35.64 19.96 -8.15
CA SER A 432 34.47 20.80 -7.85
C SER A 432 34.51 21.46 -6.47
N GLY A 433 35.56 21.20 -5.66
CA GLY A 433 35.71 21.73 -4.32
C GLY A 433 34.96 20.97 -3.23
N ALA A 434 34.46 19.79 -3.52
CA ALA A 434 33.83 18.93 -2.50
C ALA A 434 34.86 18.43 -1.49
N LYS A 435 34.44 18.31 -0.25
CA LYS A 435 35.22 17.74 0.85
C LYS A 435 35.08 16.24 0.88
N LEU A 436 36.17 15.54 1.19
CA LEU A 436 36.19 14.11 1.42
C LEU A 436 36.61 13.80 2.86
N PRO A 437 36.03 12.73 3.50
CA PRO A 437 34.97 11.89 2.96
C PRO A 437 33.61 12.61 2.86
N VAL A 438 32.78 12.21 1.87
CA VAL A 438 31.40 12.68 1.76
C VAL A 438 30.55 11.99 2.84
N LYS A 439 29.81 12.75 3.63
CA LYS A 439 28.87 12.20 4.63
C LYS A 439 27.59 11.71 3.94
N VAL A 440 27.32 10.42 4.05
CA VAL A 440 26.15 9.74 3.46
C VAL A 440 25.14 9.49 4.59
N VAL A 441 24.18 10.41 4.77
CA VAL A 441 23.21 10.33 5.86
C VAL A 441 22.12 9.32 5.51
N MET A 442 22.08 8.21 6.27
CA MET A 442 21.05 7.16 6.22
C MET A 442 20.18 7.23 7.47
N VAL A 443 18.87 7.39 7.30
CA VAL A 443 17.93 7.48 8.42
C VAL A 443 17.02 6.23 8.41
N TYR A 444 16.83 5.61 9.58
CA TYR A 444 15.93 4.46 9.71
C TYR A 444 14.77 4.74 10.67
N ASN A 445 13.64 4.04 10.46
CA ASN A 445 12.51 4.04 11.38
C ASN A 445 12.67 2.91 12.40
N PRO A 446 12.80 3.20 13.70
CA PRO A 446 12.97 2.17 14.73
C PRO A 446 11.72 1.29 14.95
N ALA A 447 10.54 1.70 14.43
CA ALA A 447 9.34 0.86 14.44
C ALA A 447 9.38 -0.29 13.43
N VAL A 448 10.32 -0.26 12.45
CA VAL A 448 10.47 -1.31 11.43
C VAL A 448 11.56 -2.28 11.88
N ALA A 449 11.20 -3.55 11.99
CA ALA A 449 12.11 -4.61 12.41
C ALA A 449 13.36 -4.67 11.53
N ASP A 450 14.51 -4.91 12.16
CA ASP A 450 15.82 -5.17 11.53
C ASP A 450 16.38 -4.02 10.64
N TRP A 451 15.69 -2.88 10.49
CA TRP A 451 16.15 -1.80 9.60
C TRP A 451 17.42 -1.10 10.11
N ASP A 452 17.60 -0.94 11.41
CA ASP A 452 18.82 -0.42 12.04
C ASP A 452 20.04 -1.31 11.74
N SER A 453 19.83 -2.61 11.85
CA SER A 453 20.85 -3.64 11.57
C SER A 453 21.22 -3.70 10.09
N GLU A 454 20.23 -3.53 9.20
CA GLU A 454 20.42 -3.40 7.76
C GLU A 454 21.26 -2.17 7.42
N CYS A 455 20.92 -1.00 7.97
CA CYS A 455 21.73 0.23 7.78
C CYS A 455 23.15 0.07 8.30
N THR A 456 23.33 -0.58 9.44
CA THR A 456 24.66 -0.87 10.02
C THR A 456 25.48 -1.81 9.13
N TYR A 457 24.84 -2.82 8.53
CA TYR A 457 25.50 -3.69 7.55
C TYR A 457 25.95 -2.90 6.33
N ILE A 458 25.04 -2.10 5.72
CA ILE A 458 25.33 -1.30 4.53
C ILE A 458 26.48 -0.32 4.79
N LYS A 459 26.48 0.37 5.95
CA LYS A 459 27.59 1.23 6.37
C LYS A 459 28.92 0.49 6.31
N LYS A 460 29.05 -0.62 7.03
CA LYS A 460 30.29 -1.39 7.12
C LYS A 460 30.75 -1.91 5.76
N GLN A 461 29.80 -2.36 4.96
CA GLN A 461 30.06 -2.94 3.66
C GLN A 461 30.52 -1.89 2.65
N LEU A 462 29.82 -0.75 2.53
CA LEU A 462 30.19 0.33 1.61
C LEU A 462 31.51 1.02 2.01
N GLU A 463 31.68 1.35 3.28
CA GLU A 463 32.93 1.97 3.78
C GLU A 463 34.13 1.01 3.62
N GLY A 464 33.92 -0.29 3.83
CA GLY A 464 34.95 -1.30 3.62
C GLY A 464 35.35 -1.46 2.16
N LEU A 465 34.40 -1.31 1.23
CA LEU A 465 34.61 -1.45 -0.21
C LEU A 465 35.22 -0.19 -0.83
N LEU A 466 34.65 1.00 -0.53
CA LEU A 466 34.95 2.26 -1.20
C LEU A 466 36.01 3.10 -0.47
N GLY A 467 36.23 2.83 0.82
CA GLY A 467 37.19 3.52 1.67
C GLY A 467 36.55 4.66 2.51
N THR A 468 36.94 4.70 3.80
CA THR A 468 36.49 5.74 4.76
C THR A 468 37.12 7.10 4.47
N ASP A 469 38.07 7.21 3.57
CA ASP A 469 38.63 8.46 3.04
C ASP A 469 37.81 9.03 1.86
N TYR A 470 36.83 8.26 1.35
CA TYR A 470 35.93 8.64 0.28
C TYR A 470 34.50 8.91 0.76
N ILE A 471 33.94 8.01 1.54
CA ILE A 471 32.59 8.14 2.13
C ILE A 471 32.63 7.88 3.64
N ASP A 472 31.74 8.57 4.36
CA ASP A 472 31.43 8.36 5.78
C ASP A 472 29.91 8.16 5.87
N VAL A 473 29.46 6.91 6.05
CA VAL A 473 28.03 6.60 6.16
C VAL A 473 27.56 6.88 7.58
N VAL A 474 26.69 7.85 7.71
CA VAL A 474 26.11 8.26 9.00
C VAL A 474 24.73 7.62 9.16
N VAL A 475 24.63 6.67 10.09
CA VAL A 475 23.35 6.00 10.40
C VAL A 475 22.67 6.74 11.55
N GLU A 476 21.47 7.28 11.29
CA GLU A 476 20.68 8.07 12.24
C GLU A 476 19.33 7.40 12.52
N GLN A 477 18.92 7.42 13.77
CA GLN A 477 17.56 6.99 14.15
C GLN A 477 16.57 8.15 13.90
N GLY A 478 15.54 7.89 13.12
CA GLY A 478 14.41 8.80 12.94
C GLY A 478 13.33 8.62 14.02
N PRO A 479 12.27 9.43 13.98
CA PRO A 479 11.13 9.30 14.89
C PRO A 479 10.32 8.03 14.54
N THR A 480 9.73 7.40 15.54
CA THR A 480 8.79 6.29 15.37
C THR A 480 7.50 6.76 14.71
N GLN A 481 7.01 7.92 15.15
CA GLN A 481 5.77 8.53 14.65
C GLN A 481 6.02 9.44 13.45
N SER A 482 5.12 9.38 12.48
CA SER A 482 5.14 10.26 11.30
C SER A 482 6.50 10.28 10.56
N PHE A 483 7.18 9.14 10.51
CA PHE A 483 8.51 9.02 9.90
C PHE A 483 8.52 9.54 8.46
N LEU A 484 7.53 9.15 7.66
CA LEU A 484 7.40 9.59 6.26
C LEU A 484 7.39 11.11 6.16
N THR A 485 6.56 11.79 6.94
CA THR A 485 6.41 13.26 6.93
C THR A 485 7.65 13.94 7.47
N ASN A 486 8.17 13.45 8.59
CA ASN A 486 9.28 14.12 9.32
C ASN A 486 10.66 13.89 8.68
N ILE A 487 10.83 12.80 7.92
CA ILE A 487 12.11 12.45 7.30
C ILE A 487 12.04 12.55 5.78
N ARG A 488 11.21 11.72 5.11
CA ARG A 488 11.21 11.65 3.64
C ARG A 488 10.64 12.92 3.01
N LYS A 489 9.40 13.31 3.34
CA LYS A 489 8.76 14.52 2.80
C LYS A 489 9.45 15.82 3.24
N SER A 490 10.21 15.79 4.33
CA SER A 490 11.02 16.91 4.82
C SER A 490 12.46 16.90 4.31
N ASN A 491 12.82 15.98 3.40
CA ASN A 491 14.15 15.88 2.76
C ASN A 491 15.32 15.74 3.77
N LYS A 492 15.09 15.08 4.92
CA LYS A 492 16.08 14.98 6.01
C LYS A 492 16.96 13.73 5.92
N PHE A 493 17.35 13.33 4.73
CA PHE A 493 18.27 12.23 4.48
C PHE A 493 19.18 12.54 3.29
N GLY A 494 20.24 11.77 3.11
CA GLY A 494 21.09 11.80 1.91
C GLY A 494 20.83 10.61 1.00
N PHE A 495 20.97 9.40 1.55
CA PHE A 495 20.72 8.12 0.88
C PHE A 495 19.96 7.20 1.82
N MET A 496 18.77 6.77 1.46
CA MET A 496 17.89 6.05 2.38
C MET A 496 17.05 5.01 1.65
N LYS A 497 16.76 3.89 2.32
CA LYS A 497 15.75 2.94 1.87
C LYS A 497 14.38 3.62 1.91
N CYS A 498 13.71 3.64 0.77
CA CYS A 498 12.36 4.12 0.59
C CYS A 498 11.49 3.01 0.02
N ASN A 499 10.19 3.17 0.09
CA ASN A 499 9.25 2.27 -0.54
C ASN A 499 8.12 3.06 -1.22
N TYR A 500 7.42 2.38 -2.09
CA TYR A 500 6.15 2.83 -2.65
C TYR A 500 5.21 1.64 -2.82
N GLY A 501 3.97 1.79 -2.35
CA GLY A 501 2.90 0.83 -2.59
C GLY A 501 2.16 1.21 -3.86
N CYS A 502 1.80 0.21 -4.68
CA CYS A 502 1.04 0.48 -5.88
C CYS A 502 -0.42 0.82 -5.58
N ASP A 503 -0.95 1.80 -6.29
CA ASP A 503 -2.32 2.28 -6.10
C ASP A 503 -3.30 1.60 -7.06
N TYR A 504 -2.83 1.19 -8.26
CA TYR A 504 -3.63 0.59 -9.33
C TYR A 504 -2.78 -0.26 -10.28
N ALA A 505 -3.42 -1.08 -11.10
CA ALA A 505 -2.78 -2.08 -11.98
C ALA A 505 -2.16 -1.48 -13.26
N ASP A 506 -1.19 -0.57 -13.13
CA ASP A 506 -0.46 -0.01 -14.26
C ASP A 506 0.95 0.43 -13.83
N PRO A 507 2.01 0.31 -14.67
CA PRO A 507 3.36 0.74 -14.31
C PRO A 507 3.47 2.22 -13.95
N LEU A 508 2.53 3.06 -14.36
CA LEU A 508 2.48 4.47 -13.99
C LEU A 508 2.52 4.66 -12.47
N THR A 509 1.87 3.78 -11.70
CA THR A 509 1.84 3.90 -10.23
C THR A 509 3.26 3.90 -9.65
N TYR A 510 4.16 3.05 -10.16
CA TYR A 510 5.56 3.01 -9.70
C TYR A 510 6.44 4.13 -10.28
N ALA A 511 5.94 4.87 -11.28
CA ALA A 511 6.60 6.07 -11.79
C ALA A 511 6.26 7.34 -10.99
N ASP A 512 5.11 7.37 -10.30
CA ASP A 512 4.62 8.53 -9.56
C ASP A 512 5.61 9.08 -8.51
N PRO A 513 6.32 8.25 -7.71
CA PRO A 513 7.31 8.74 -6.74
C PRO A 513 8.44 9.58 -7.33
N PHE A 514 8.72 9.42 -8.62
CA PHE A 514 9.79 10.12 -9.34
C PHE A 514 9.25 11.28 -10.19
N GLY A 515 7.94 11.53 -10.15
CA GLY A 515 7.28 12.61 -10.89
C GLY A 515 7.67 14.01 -10.40
N LYS A 516 7.46 15.03 -11.24
CA LYS A 516 7.69 16.45 -10.87
C LYS A 516 6.83 16.88 -9.69
N ASP A 517 5.59 16.41 -9.66
CA ASP A 517 4.54 16.80 -8.71
C ASP A 517 4.20 15.64 -7.76
N ASN A 518 5.22 14.83 -7.42
CA ASN A 518 5.01 13.70 -6.53
C ASN A 518 4.72 14.14 -5.08
N SER A 519 4.05 13.28 -4.32
CA SER A 519 3.63 13.55 -2.94
C SER A 519 4.75 13.46 -1.90
N TYR A 520 5.96 13.04 -2.31
CA TYR A 520 7.10 12.86 -1.41
C TYR A 520 8.00 14.08 -1.30
N GLY A 521 7.71 15.15 -2.02
CA GLY A 521 8.46 16.38 -1.99
C GLY A 521 9.48 16.47 -3.11
N ARG A 522 10.68 16.96 -2.79
CA ARG A 522 11.67 17.40 -3.77
C ARG A 522 12.89 16.48 -3.89
N GLU A 523 12.71 15.17 -3.65
CA GLU A 523 13.83 14.21 -3.67
C GLU A 523 14.69 14.37 -4.94
N TYR A 524 14.05 14.48 -6.10
CA TYR A 524 14.71 14.56 -7.41
C TYR A 524 14.83 16.00 -7.97
N ALA A 525 14.54 17.03 -7.17
CA ALA A 525 14.67 18.43 -7.58
C ALA A 525 16.14 18.87 -7.54
N SER A 526 16.83 18.78 -8.65
CA SER A 526 18.20 19.26 -8.79
C SER A 526 18.28 20.53 -9.60
N THR A 527 19.19 21.43 -9.20
CA THR A 527 19.57 22.61 -9.98
C THR A 527 20.77 22.36 -10.91
N ASP A 528 21.44 21.21 -10.78
CA ASP A 528 22.53 20.80 -11.67
C ASP A 528 21.99 20.48 -13.07
N SER A 529 22.64 21.03 -14.09
CA SER A 529 22.18 20.93 -15.48
C SER A 529 22.19 19.51 -16.03
N SER A 530 23.17 18.69 -15.63
CA SER A 530 23.30 17.31 -16.11
C SER A 530 22.25 16.40 -15.46
N THR A 531 22.07 16.51 -14.13
CA THR A 531 21.04 15.77 -13.41
C THR A 531 19.63 16.17 -13.88
N LYS A 532 19.41 17.48 -14.09
CA LYS A 532 18.14 17.98 -14.63
C LYS A 532 17.84 17.40 -16.03
N ALA A 533 18.82 17.32 -16.91
CA ALA A 533 18.64 16.76 -18.25
C ALA A 533 18.20 15.28 -18.21
N ILE A 534 18.75 14.48 -17.29
CA ILE A 534 18.34 13.10 -17.07
C ILE A 534 16.85 13.03 -16.66
N MET A 535 16.45 13.85 -15.69
CA MET A 535 15.06 13.87 -15.21
C MET A 535 14.09 14.42 -16.29
N ASP A 536 14.50 15.41 -17.08
CA ASP A 536 13.68 15.94 -18.19
C ASP A 536 13.43 14.87 -19.26
N GLU A 537 14.41 14.01 -19.56
CA GLU A 537 14.22 12.87 -20.47
C GLU A 537 13.31 11.81 -19.86
N TYR A 538 13.46 11.49 -18.58
CA TYR A 538 12.55 10.61 -17.84
C TYR A 538 11.11 11.10 -17.94
N TYR A 539 10.84 12.37 -17.62
CA TYR A 539 9.50 12.95 -17.70
C TYR A 539 8.89 12.88 -19.09
N LYS A 540 9.69 13.14 -20.12
CA LYS A 540 9.27 13.03 -21.52
C LYS A 540 8.86 11.60 -21.90
N GLN A 541 9.57 10.57 -21.38
CA GLN A 541 9.21 9.17 -21.61
C GLN A 541 7.91 8.82 -20.88
N ILE A 542 7.71 9.27 -19.63
CA ILE A 542 6.46 9.11 -18.89
C ILE A 542 5.28 9.74 -19.65
N GLU A 543 5.43 10.98 -20.16
CA GLU A 543 4.39 11.63 -20.96
C GLU A 543 4.07 10.83 -22.23
N THR A 544 5.08 10.22 -22.85
CA THR A 544 4.89 9.39 -24.04
C THR A 544 4.10 8.12 -23.71
N ALA A 545 4.44 7.43 -22.63
CA ALA A 545 3.73 6.25 -22.15
C ALA A 545 2.28 6.57 -21.78
N ASN A 546 2.04 7.70 -21.10
CA ASN A 546 0.70 8.13 -20.68
C ASN A 546 -0.27 8.44 -21.82
N LYS A 547 0.25 8.77 -23.01
CA LYS A 547 -0.56 8.99 -24.21
C LYS A 547 -1.06 7.70 -24.85
N ILE A 548 -0.51 6.55 -24.48
CA ILE A 548 -0.95 5.23 -24.97
C ILE A 548 -2.05 4.72 -24.02
N THR A 549 -3.30 4.97 -24.37
CA THR A 549 -4.48 4.62 -23.55
C THR A 549 -5.32 3.48 -24.12
N ASP A 550 -5.08 3.09 -25.38
CA ASP A 550 -5.75 1.97 -26.05
C ASP A 550 -5.44 0.64 -25.35
N PRO A 551 -6.44 -0.09 -24.81
CA PRO A 551 -6.22 -1.37 -24.13
C PRO A 551 -5.60 -2.45 -25.03
N ASN A 552 -5.73 -2.32 -26.37
CA ASN A 552 -5.07 -3.25 -27.31
C ASN A 552 -3.58 -2.93 -27.52
N LYS A 553 -3.04 -1.89 -26.88
CA LYS A 553 -1.64 -1.44 -26.96
C LYS A 553 -0.93 -1.47 -25.62
N LEU A 554 -1.36 -2.33 -24.70
CA LEU A 554 -0.72 -2.45 -23.38
C LEU A 554 0.77 -2.80 -23.47
N ALA A 555 1.17 -3.67 -24.41
CA ALA A 555 2.56 -4.01 -24.62
C ALA A 555 3.40 -2.79 -25.04
N GLU A 556 2.90 -1.92 -25.96
CA GLU A 556 3.56 -0.67 -26.33
C GLU A 556 3.65 0.30 -25.16
N ARG A 557 2.58 0.39 -24.35
CA ARG A 557 2.51 1.22 -23.15
C ARG A 557 3.56 0.78 -22.13
N TYR A 558 3.62 -0.51 -21.82
CA TYR A 558 4.56 -1.05 -20.83
C TYR A 558 6.01 -0.95 -21.28
N GLU A 559 6.30 -1.13 -22.59
CA GLU A 559 7.62 -0.86 -23.14
C GLU A 559 8.03 0.61 -22.98
N ALA A 560 7.11 1.55 -23.14
CA ALA A 560 7.39 2.98 -22.99
C ALA A 560 7.68 3.34 -21.51
N PHE A 561 6.94 2.79 -20.54
CA PHE A 561 7.25 2.94 -19.11
C PHE A 561 8.58 2.29 -18.75
N ALA A 562 8.87 1.11 -19.26
CA ALA A 562 10.14 0.43 -19.02
C ALA A 562 11.35 1.25 -19.52
N LYS A 563 11.21 1.96 -20.64
CA LYS A 563 12.24 2.90 -21.13
C LYS A 563 12.44 4.08 -20.17
N ALA A 564 11.36 4.60 -19.58
CA ALA A 564 11.47 5.65 -18.58
C ALA A 564 12.19 5.13 -17.32
N GLU A 565 11.78 3.99 -16.81
CA GLU A 565 12.40 3.38 -15.62
C GLU A 565 13.89 3.06 -15.85
N ALA A 566 14.23 2.60 -17.05
CA ALA A 566 15.63 2.33 -17.44
C ALA A 566 16.53 3.57 -17.32
N ILE A 567 16.02 4.77 -17.61
CA ILE A 567 16.78 6.02 -17.45
C ILE A 567 17.20 6.23 -15.99
N LEU A 568 16.29 6.00 -15.05
CA LEU A 568 16.62 6.14 -13.63
C LEU A 568 17.70 5.14 -13.18
N ILE A 569 17.63 3.92 -13.69
CA ILE A 569 18.58 2.85 -13.38
C ILE A 569 19.96 3.13 -14.01
N GLU A 570 20.00 3.43 -15.31
CA GLU A 570 21.25 3.67 -16.06
C GLU A 570 22.08 4.82 -15.49
N HIS A 571 21.40 5.87 -15.02
CA HIS A 571 22.05 7.04 -14.44
C HIS A 571 22.18 6.97 -12.91
N ALA A 572 21.88 5.81 -12.31
CA ALA A 572 21.91 5.60 -10.88
C ALA A 572 21.16 6.72 -10.10
N MET A 573 20.00 7.14 -10.62
CA MET A 573 19.14 8.10 -9.93
C MET A 573 18.45 7.45 -8.73
N VAL A 574 18.25 6.14 -8.78
CA VAL A 574 17.68 5.29 -7.76
C VAL A 574 18.40 3.95 -7.76
N VAL A 575 18.44 3.26 -6.63
CA VAL A 575 18.95 1.88 -6.56
C VAL A 575 17.77 0.96 -6.28
N PRO A 576 17.25 0.18 -7.25
CA PRO A 576 16.24 -0.85 -6.97
C PRO A 576 16.75 -1.77 -5.87
N TYR A 577 15.89 -2.15 -4.93
CA TYR A 577 16.35 -2.92 -3.78
C TYR A 577 15.64 -4.27 -3.66
N GLY A 578 14.35 -4.26 -3.48
CA GLY A 578 13.68 -5.55 -3.32
C GLY A 578 12.26 -5.46 -2.84
N LEU A 579 11.66 -6.63 -2.68
CA LEU A 579 10.41 -6.82 -1.93
C LEU A 579 10.73 -6.94 -0.44
N ASP A 580 9.78 -6.63 0.41
CA ASP A 580 9.94 -6.89 1.84
C ASP A 580 9.29 -8.23 2.20
N ALA A 581 9.97 -8.99 3.05
CA ALA A 581 9.45 -10.21 3.62
C ALA A 581 10.23 -10.52 4.89
N GLY A 582 9.49 -10.80 5.94
CA GLY A 582 10.01 -11.23 7.23
C GLY A 582 9.40 -12.57 7.62
N TYR A 583 9.07 -12.69 8.88
CA TYR A 583 8.40 -13.85 9.44
C TYR A 583 7.17 -13.40 10.23
N THR A 584 6.13 -14.22 10.17
CA THR A 584 4.85 -13.98 10.83
C THR A 584 4.48 -15.21 11.66
N ALA A 585 4.01 -14.99 12.88
CA ALA A 585 3.26 -15.97 13.64
C ALA A 585 1.80 -15.53 13.61
N SER A 586 0.90 -16.35 13.06
CA SER A 586 -0.51 -15.97 12.90
C SER A 586 -1.42 -17.17 12.96
N TYR A 587 -2.57 -16.99 13.60
CA TYR A 587 -3.70 -17.90 13.51
C TYR A 587 -4.62 -17.61 12.30
N LEU A 588 -4.29 -16.62 11.45
CA LEU A 588 -4.98 -16.39 10.19
C LEU A 588 -4.28 -17.13 9.06
N ASP A 589 -5.07 -17.64 8.12
CA ASP A 589 -4.55 -18.14 6.85
C ASP A 589 -4.42 -16.98 5.86
N PRO A 590 -3.20 -16.60 5.46
CA PRO A 590 -3.00 -15.45 4.58
C PRO A 590 -3.49 -15.70 3.14
N PHE A 591 -3.94 -16.92 2.81
CA PHE A 591 -4.45 -17.28 1.48
C PHE A 591 -5.98 -17.30 1.39
N GLU A 592 -6.70 -17.07 2.50
CA GLU A 592 -8.17 -17.03 2.51
C GLU A 592 -8.74 -15.63 2.24
N GLY A 593 -8.05 -14.58 2.70
CA GLY A 593 -8.48 -13.19 2.54
C GLY A 593 -8.39 -12.69 1.11
N ALA A 594 -9.10 -11.61 0.82
CA ALA A 594 -9.03 -10.92 -0.46
C ALA A 594 -7.56 -10.53 -0.80
N TYR A 595 -7.22 -10.60 -2.07
CA TYR A 595 -5.90 -10.23 -2.55
C TYR A 595 -5.97 -9.32 -3.76
N ALA A 596 -5.27 -8.23 -3.70
CA ALA A 596 -4.74 -7.48 -4.83
C ALA A 596 -3.48 -6.74 -4.35
N PRO A 597 -2.49 -6.53 -5.18
CA PRO A 597 -1.29 -5.77 -4.77
C PRO A 597 -1.55 -4.26 -4.61
N TYR A 598 -2.74 -3.79 -4.94
CA TYR A 598 -3.15 -2.38 -4.91
C TYR A 598 -4.48 -2.20 -4.19
N GLY A 599 -4.82 -0.94 -3.88
CA GLY A 599 -6.03 -0.59 -3.16
C GLY A 599 -6.02 -1.11 -1.71
N VAL A 600 -7.18 -1.49 -1.21
CA VAL A 600 -7.35 -1.91 0.20
C VAL A 600 -7.62 -3.42 0.37
N ALA A 601 -7.55 -4.20 -0.71
CA ALA A 601 -7.98 -5.60 -0.71
C ALA A 601 -7.27 -6.44 0.35
N SER A 602 -5.93 -6.37 0.42
CA SER A 602 -5.11 -7.15 1.34
C SER A 602 -5.24 -6.76 2.82
N LEU A 603 -5.95 -5.66 3.12
CA LEU A 603 -6.23 -5.21 4.48
C LEU A 603 -7.55 -5.74 5.05
N ARG A 604 -8.29 -6.53 4.28
CA ARG A 604 -9.63 -7.00 4.63
C ARG A 604 -9.60 -8.32 5.37
N TYR A 605 -10.37 -8.43 6.45
CA TYR A 605 -10.53 -9.67 7.23
C TYR A 605 -11.67 -10.57 6.72
N LYS A 606 -12.56 -10.05 5.87
CA LYS A 606 -13.64 -10.87 5.28
C LYS A 606 -13.06 -12.08 4.54
N GLY A 607 -13.63 -13.25 4.76
CA GLY A 607 -13.18 -14.53 4.21
C GLY A 607 -12.17 -15.28 5.07
N MET A 608 -11.57 -14.64 6.07
CA MET A 608 -10.56 -15.26 6.93
C MET A 608 -11.16 -15.96 8.13
N HIS A 609 -10.60 -17.13 8.48
CA HIS A 609 -10.91 -17.88 9.69
C HIS A 609 -9.73 -17.83 10.68
N ILE A 610 -10.05 -17.97 11.97
CA ILE A 610 -9.05 -18.18 13.01
C ILE A 610 -8.78 -19.68 13.14
N LEU A 611 -7.60 -20.11 12.73
CA LEU A 611 -7.17 -21.51 12.71
C LEU A 611 -7.07 -22.08 14.14
N GLU A 612 -7.22 -23.41 14.30
CA GLU A 612 -6.95 -24.09 15.57
C GLU A 612 -5.49 -23.95 16.01
N LYS A 613 -4.58 -23.91 15.05
CA LYS A 613 -3.13 -23.73 15.25
C LYS A 613 -2.54 -22.96 14.07
N PRO A 614 -1.48 -22.18 14.32
CA PRO A 614 -0.84 -21.41 13.26
C PRO A 614 -0.27 -22.34 12.18
N LEU A 615 -0.11 -21.81 10.98
CA LEU A 615 0.63 -22.48 9.92
C LEU A 615 2.12 -22.54 10.29
N ASN A 616 2.73 -23.70 10.14
CA ASN A 616 4.17 -23.79 10.14
C ASN A 616 4.74 -23.52 8.74
N THR A 617 6.06 -23.42 8.63
CA THR A 617 6.74 -23.10 7.35
C THR A 617 6.43 -24.12 6.24
N GLU A 618 6.27 -25.41 6.55
CA GLU A 618 5.97 -26.45 5.55
C GLU A 618 4.54 -26.30 5.01
N GLU A 619 3.57 -26.16 5.92
CA GLU A 619 2.15 -25.95 5.58
C GLU A 619 1.96 -24.65 4.78
N PHE A 620 2.60 -23.57 5.20
CA PHE A 620 2.62 -22.30 4.48
C PHE A 620 3.16 -22.46 3.06
N ASN A 621 4.33 -23.06 2.88
CA ASN A 621 4.94 -23.25 1.56
C ASN A 621 4.10 -24.15 0.64
N LYS A 622 3.37 -25.11 1.20
CA LYS A 622 2.43 -25.94 0.43
C LYS A 622 1.24 -25.11 -0.07
N LYS A 623 0.64 -24.30 0.80
CA LYS A 623 -0.46 -23.40 0.42
C LYS A 623 -0.01 -22.33 -0.57
N LEU A 624 1.18 -21.73 -0.37
CA LEU A 624 1.77 -20.75 -1.28
C LEU A 624 1.85 -21.28 -2.72
N LYS A 625 2.36 -22.50 -2.91
CA LYS A 625 2.44 -23.12 -4.25
C LYS A 625 1.09 -23.33 -4.92
N VAL A 626 0.06 -23.63 -4.14
CA VAL A 626 -1.31 -23.78 -4.66
C VAL A 626 -1.85 -22.41 -5.08
N TRP A 627 -1.70 -21.44 -4.21
CA TRP A 627 -2.16 -20.07 -4.44
C TRP A 627 -1.45 -19.40 -5.64
N GLU A 628 -0.12 -19.54 -5.77
CA GLU A 628 0.65 -19.05 -6.92
C GLU A 628 0.16 -19.64 -8.25
N LYS A 629 -0.24 -20.92 -8.23
CA LYS A 629 -0.82 -21.56 -9.41
C LYS A 629 -2.21 -20.98 -9.72
N GLU A 630 -3.05 -20.79 -8.72
CA GLU A 630 -4.40 -20.24 -8.88
C GLU A 630 -4.39 -18.78 -9.37
N LEU A 631 -3.37 -17.97 -8.98
CA LEU A 631 -3.17 -16.61 -9.51
C LEU A 631 -2.97 -16.57 -11.03
N THR A 632 -2.39 -17.62 -11.60
CA THR A 632 -2.07 -17.69 -13.05
C THR A 632 -3.16 -18.38 -13.88
N GLU A 633 -4.15 -18.99 -13.23
CA GLU A 633 -5.28 -19.61 -13.92
C GLU A 633 -6.31 -18.53 -14.29
N GLU A 634 -6.52 -18.28 -15.59
CA GLU A 634 -7.64 -17.48 -16.08
C GLU A 634 -8.96 -18.20 -15.72
N LYS A 635 -9.81 -17.57 -14.94
CA LYS A 635 -11.17 -18.05 -14.65
C LYS A 635 -12.20 -17.39 -15.54
#